data_14b9fb3b5a8976e5d03ef2318762ae40
#
_entry.id   14b9fb3b5a8976e5d03ef2318762ae40
#
_cell.length_a   1.000
_cell.length_b   1.000
_cell.length_c   1.000
_cell.angle_alpha   90.00
_cell.angle_beta   90.00
_cell.angle_gamma   90.00
#
_symmetry.space_group_name_H-M   'P 1'
#
loop_
_entity.id
_entity.type
_entity.pdbx_description
1 polymer ?
#
loop_
_entity_poly.entity_id
_entity_poly.type
_entity_poly.pdbx_seq_one_letter_code
_entity_poly.pdbx_strand_id
1 'polypeptide(L)'
;MVENPEAHLHPSAQAALMKFLCEEVIAKGTQVFVETHSDHIVNASLLAVRRTILTNEQMKILFFNRKDSSSDVLVNNLEVTPKGRVKNPPRNFCDQYAMDLRNLMGL
;
A
#
# COMPACT_ATOMS: atom_id res chain seq x y z
N MET A 1 13.34 4.21 -7.78
CA MET A 1 12.33 3.13 -7.77
C MET A 1 12.79 1.99 -6.87
N VAL A 2 11.90 1.44 -6.08
CA VAL A 2 12.19 0.31 -5.20
C VAL A 2 11.36 -0.88 -5.68
N GLU A 3 12.02 -1.97 -6.07
CA GLU A 3 11.36 -3.17 -6.56
C GLU A 3 11.36 -4.25 -5.48
N ASN A 4 10.17 -4.79 -5.19
CA ASN A 4 9.99 -5.91 -4.27
C ASN A 4 10.81 -5.77 -2.97
N PRO A 5 10.62 -4.66 -2.22
CA PRO A 5 11.40 -4.41 -1.01
C PRO A 5 11.17 -5.46 0.07
N GLU A 6 10.09 -6.25 -0.06
CA GLU A 6 9.78 -7.34 0.86
C GLU A 6 10.68 -8.56 0.70
N ALA A 7 11.39 -8.67 -0.44
CA ALA A 7 12.26 -9.82 -0.69
C ALA A 7 13.30 -9.93 0.42
N HIS A 8 13.35 -11.10 1.06
CA HIS A 8 14.29 -11.41 2.16
C HIS A 8 14.12 -10.57 3.43
N LEU A 9 13.02 -9.80 3.55
CA LEU A 9 12.77 -9.00 4.74
C LEU A 9 11.65 -9.59 5.59
N HIS A 10 11.86 -9.60 6.90
CA HIS A 10 10.82 -9.93 7.86
C HIS A 10 9.72 -8.85 7.82
N PRO A 11 8.43 -9.17 8.12
CA PRO A 11 7.36 -8.16 8.11
C PRO A 11 7.65 -6.91 8.92
N SER A 12 8.29 -7.04 10.08
CA SER A 12 8.65 -5.87 10.90
C SER A 12 9.67 -4.97 10.19
N ALA A 13 10.61 -5.57 9.45
CA ALA A 13 11.58 -4.81 8.67
C ALA A 13 10.94 -4.14 7.46
N GLN A 14 9.95 -4.79 6.86
CA GLN A 14 9.17 -4.19 5.76
C GLN A 14 8.44 -2.93 6.23
N ALA A 15 7.80 -2.98 7.39
CA ALA A 15 7.11 -1.85 7.97
C ALA A 15 8.07 -0.70 8.29
N ALA A 16 9.24 -1.02 8.85
CA ALA A 16 10.28 -0.03 9.16
C ALA A 16 10.80 0.65 7.90
N LEU A 17 11.01 -0.13 6.82
CA LEU A 17 11.45 0.40 5.54
C LEU A 17 10.42 1.38 4.97
N MET A 18 9.15 1.02 5.00
CA MET A 18 8.10 1.88 4.47
C MET A 18 7.95 3.16 5.28
N LYS A 19 8.09 3.08 6.60
CA LYS A 19 8.10 4.27 7.45
C LYS A 19 9.24 5.21 7.05
N PHE A 20 10.43 4.66 6.88
CA PHE A 20 11.61 5.42 6.45
C PHE A 20 11.37 6.11 5.10
N LEU A 21 10.86 5.37 4.11
CA LEU A 21 10.58 5.93 2.78
C LEU A 21 9.54 7.04 2.84
N CYS A 22 8.50 6.89 3.64
CA CYS A 22 7.47 7.92 3.79
C CYS A 22 8.06 9.18 4.43
N GLU A 23 8.90 9.03 5.43
CA GLU A 23 9.58 10.17 6.08
C GLU A 23 10.51 10.90 5.10
N GLU A 24 11.22 10.17 4.23
CA GLU A 24 12.07 10.76 3.21
C GLU A 24 11.26 11.57 2.19
N VAL A 25 10.09 11.06 1.78
CA VAL A 25 9.20 11.80 0.88
C VAL A 25 8.84 13.15 1.48
N ILE A 26 8.48 13.18 2.76
CA ILE A 26 8.08 14.41 3.45
C ILE A 26 9.28 15.33 3.64
N ALA A 27 10.42 14.79 4.09
CA ALA A 27 11.59 15.61 4.44
C ALA A 27 12.24 16.26 3.22
N LYS A 28 12.28 15.55 2.09
CA LYS A 28 13.04 15.98 0.91
C LYS A 28 12.18 16.26 -0.32
N GLY A 29 10.88 16.06 -0.25
CA GLY A 29 10.01 16.16 -1.42
C GLY A 29 10.34 15.16 -2.51
N THR A 30 10.98 14.04 -2.15
CA THR A 30 11.38 13.00 -3.09
C THR A 30 10.15 12.20 -3.53
N GLN A 31 10.10 11.86 -4.81
CA GLN A 31 9.07 10.98 -5.35
C GLN A 31 9.59 9.55 -5.32
N VAL A 32 8.83 8.65 -4.69
CA VAL A 32 9.22 7.25 -4.53
C VAL A 32 8.19 6.34 -5.20
N PHE A 33 8.68 5.42 -6.03
CA PHE A 33 7.88 4.37 -6.66
C PHE A 33 8.26 3.03 -6.06
N VAL A 34 7.29 2.30 -5.54
CA VAL A 34 7.51 1.00 -4.93
C VAL A 34 6.69 -0.04 -5.68
N GLU A 35 7.35 -1.08 -6.20
CA GLU A 35 6.70 -2.26 -6.77
C GLU A 35 6.74 -3.37 -5.73
N THR A 36 5.59 -3.95 -5.42
CA THR A 36 5.52 -4.97 -4.36
C THR A 36 4.37 -5.93 -4.57
N HIS A 37 4.54 -7.17 -4.07
CA HIS A 37 3.48 -8.17 -3.94
C HIS A 37 3.10 -8.38 -2.47
N SER A 38 3.64 -7.57 -1.56
CA SER A 38 3.46 -7.76 -0.12
C SER A 38 2.34 -6.90 0.43
N ASP A 39 1.38 -7.56 1.09
CA ASP A 39 0.32 -6.86 1.82
C ASP A 39 0.90 -6.02 2.97
N HIS A 40 2.00 -6.45 3.57
CA HIS A 40 2.65 -5.73 4.67
C HIS A 40 3.18 -4.38 4.22
N ILE A 41 3.75 -4.31 3.01
CA ILE A 41 4.25 -3.06 2.44
C ILE A 41 3.08 -2.10 2.20
N VAL A 42 2.00 -2.58 1.60
CA VAL A 42 0.81 -1.76 1.34
C VAL A 42 0.18 -1.28 2.65
N ASN A 43 -0.01 -2.16 3.60
CA ASN A 43 -0.60 -1.81 4.89
C ASN A 43 0.26 -0.81 5.66
N ALA A 44 1.58 -0.95 5.61
CA ALA A 44 2.49 0.00 6.26
C ALA A 44 2.38 1.40 5.64
N SER A 45 2.22 1.49 4.32
CA SER A 45 2.06 2.78 3.65
C SER A 45 0.71 3.41 3.98
N LEU A 46 -0.36 2.63 4.04
CA LEU A 46 -1.68 3.11 4.47
C LEU A 46 -1.67 3.57 5.93
N LEU A 47 -0.91 2.88 6.77
CA LEU A 47 -0.74 3.26 8.15
C LEU A 47 -0.04 4.62 8.28
N ALA A 48 0.90 4.93 7.39
CA ALA A 48 1.54 6.25 7.36
C ALA A 48 0.54 7.36 7.12
N VAL A 49 -0.46 7.15 6.25
CA VAL A 49 -1.55 8.12 6.05
C VAL A 49 -2.41 8.23 7.30
N ARG A 50 -2.76 7.09 7.89
CA ARG A 50 -3.58 7.06 9.11
C ARG A 50 -2.92 7.78 10.28
N ARG A 51 -1.59 7.69 10.37
CA ARG A 51 -0.79 8.35 11.41
C ARG A 51 -0.38 9.78 11.04
N THR A 52 -0.90 10.30 9.94
CA THR A 52 -0.63 11.65 9.44
C THR A 52 0.84 11.95 9.09
N ILE A 53 1.62 10.90 8.86
CA ILE A 53 2.98 11.04 8.31
C ILE A 53 2.90 11.49 6.86
N LEU A 54 1.96 10.93 6.10
CA LEU A 54 1.62 11.34 4.74
C LEU A 54 0.16 11.80 4.70
N THR A 55 -0.16 12.67 3.73
CA THR A 55 -1.56 12.91 3.38
C THR A 55 -1.99 11.88 2.34
N ASN A 56 -3.29 11.66 2.20
CA ASN A 56 -3.81 10.75 1.18
C ASN A 56 -3.48 11.23 -0.25
N GLU A 57 -3.27 12.52 -0.44
CA GLU A 57 -2.91 13.10 -1.74
C GLU A 57 -1.44 12.81 -2.11
N GLN A 58 -0.60 12.51 -1.12
CA GLN A 58 0.80 12.18 -1.33
C GLN A 58 1.02 10.71 -1.65
N MET A 59 -0.04 9.90 -1.63
CA MET A 59 0.03 8.47 -1.85
C MET A 59 -0.88 8.05 -2.99
N LYS A 60 -0.37 7.22 -3.87
CA LYS A 60 -1.13 6.64 -4.97
C LYS A 60 -0.86 5.16 -5.06
N ILE A 61 -1.90 4.36 -5.18
CA ILE A 61 -1.80 2.92 -5.33
C ILE A 61 -2.32 2.52 -6.70
N LEU A 62 -1.49 1.82 -7.45
CA LEU A 62 -1.89 1.21 -8.72
C LEU A 62 -1.90 -0.31 -8.52
N PHE A 63 -3.05 -0.90 -8.70
CA PHE A 63 -3.23 -2.34 -8.56
C PHE A 63 -3.36 -2.98 -9.93
N PHE A 64 -2.43 -3.88 -10.23
CA PHE A 64 -2.40 -4.59 -11.51
C PHE A 64 -3.05 -5.95 -11.32
N ASN A 65 -4.13 -6.19 -12.06
CA ASN A 65 -4.86 -7.44 -12.01
C ASN A 65 -4.95 -8.04 -13.40
N ARG A 66 -4.76 -9.35 -13.50
CA ARG A 66 -4.89 -10.05 -14.77
C ARG A 66 -6.33 -10.54 -14.91
N LYS A 67 -6.94 -10.22 -16.06
CA LYS A 67 -8.26 -10.72 -16.39
C LYS A 67 -8.21 -12.24 -16.60
N ASP A 68 -9.21 -12.96 -16.11
CA ASP A 68 -9.28 -14.42 -16.23
C ASP A 68 -9.00 -14.90 -17.66
N SER A 69 -8.10 -15.87 -17.80
CA SER A 69 -7.74 -16.55 -19.06
C SER A 69 -7.30 -15.64 -20.21
N SER A 70 -7.17 -14.34 -19.99
CA SER A 70 -6.68 -13.40 -21.01
C SER A 70 -5.30 -12.88 -20.61
N SER A 71 -4.51 -12.47 -21.60
CA SER A 71 -3.21 -11.85 -21.37
C SER A 71 -3.33 -10.37 -20.99
N ASP A 72 -4.55 -9.83 -20.98
CA ASP A 72 -4.78 -8.43 -20.69
C ASP A 72 -4.61 -8.14 -19.19
N VAL A 73 -3.85 -7.09 -18.89
CA VAL A 73 -3.64 -6.61 -17.53
C VAL A 73 -4.55 -5.41 -17.29
N LEU A 74 -5.37 -5.48 -16.25
CA LEU A 74 -6.17 -4.35 -15.81
C LEU A 74 -5.39 -3.56 -14.77
N VAL A 75 -5.37 -2.23 -14.93
CA VAL A 75 -4.76 -1.33 -13.96
C VAL A 75 -5.86 -0.58 -13.24
N ASN A 76 -5.96 -0.79 -11.93
CA ASN A 76 -6.90 -0.08 -11.08
C ASN A 76 -6.17 1.00 -10.30
N ASN A 77 -6.59 2.24 -10.47
CA ASN A 77 -6.11 3.36 -9.68
C ASN A 77 -6.95 3.43 -8.41
N LEU A 78 -6.39 3.01 -7.29
CA LEU A 78 -7.12 2.93 -6.03
C LEU A 78 -7.07 4.27 -5.31
N GLU A 79 -8.23 4.74 -4.89
CA GLU A 79 -8.33 5.98 -4.14
C GLU A 79 -8.09 5.73 -2.65
N VAL A 80 -7.16 6.49 -2.08
CA VAL A 80 -6.83 6.42 -0.66
C VAL A 80 -7.55 7.55 0.06
N THR A 81 -8.29 7.21 1.12
CA THR A 81 -9.02 8.21 1.92
C THR A 81 -8.07 8.92 2.89
N PRO A 82 -8.46 10.12 3.41
CA PRO A 82 -7.65 10.81 4.42
C PRO A 82 -7.40 9.99 5.69
N LYS A 83 -8.23 8.98 5.95
CA LYS A 83 -8.07 8.09 7.11
C LYS A 83 -7.17 6.89 6.84
N GLY A 84 -6.50 6.84 5.69
CA GLY A 84 -5.60 5.76 5.34
C GLY A 84 -6.30 4.46 4.97
N ARG A 85 -7.43 4.55 4.30
CA ARG A 85 -8.17 3.39 3.79
C ARG A 85 -8.29 3.47 2.28
N VAL A 86 -8.41 2.32 1.64
CA VAL A 86 -8.67 2.24 0.20
C VAL A 86 -10.18 2.25 -0.01
N LYS A 87 -10.65 3.18 -0.84
CA LYS A 87 -12.06 3.28 -1.19
C LYS A 87 -12.40 2.22 -2.24
N ASN A 88 -13.43 1.39 -1.96
CA ASN A 88 -13.89 0.34 -2.87
C ASN A 88 -12.75 -0.58 -3.33
N PRO A 89 -12.06 -1.27 -2.40
CA PRO A 89 -10.94 -2.13 -2.80
C PRO A 89 -11.42 -3.25 -3.72
N PRO A 90 -10.63 -3.59 -4.77
CA PRO A 90 -10.98 -4.68 -5.65
C PRO A 90 -10.92 -6.02 -4.92
N ARG A 91 -11.61 -7.02 -5.49
CA ARG A 91 -11.83 -8.32 -4.85
C ARG A 91 -10.55 -9.02 -4.40
N ASN A 92 -9.49 -8.90 -5.17
CA ASN A 92 -8.22 -9.60 -4.90
C ASN A 92 -7.17 -8.69 -4.29
N PHE A 93 -7.59 -7.52 -3.79
CA PHE A 93 -6.67 -6.56 -3.21
C PHE A 93 -6.42 -6.90 -1.74
N CYS A 94 -5.18 -7.28 -1.44
CA CYS A 94 -4.65 -7.46 -0.08
C CYS A 94 -5.60 -8.18 0.89
N ASP A 95 -5.55 -9.52 0.91
CA ASP A 95 -6.34 -10.31 1.86
C ASP A 95 -6.08 -9.85 3.30
N GLN A 96 -4.85 -9.52 3.62
CA GLN A 96 -4.49 -9.03 4.95
C GLN A 96 -5.16 -7.68 5.25
N TYR A 97 -5.31 -6.81 4.24
CA TYR A 97 -6.03 -5.55 4.40
C TYR A 97 -7.48 -5.80 4.82
N ALA A 98 -8.15 -6.76 4.19
CA ALA A 98 -9.53 -7.10 4.53
C ALA A 98 -9.64 -7.66 5.95
N MET A 99 -8.69 -8.49 6.37
CA MET A 99 -8.65 -9.03 7.73
C MET A 99 -8.41 -7.92 8.77
N ASP A 100 -7.46 -7.04 8.51
CA ASP A 100 -7.16 -5.91 9.39
C ASP A 100 -8.36 -4.98 9.52
N LEU A 101 -9.07 -4.74 8.42
CA LEU A 101 -10.26 -3.91 8.42
C LEU A 101 -11.37 -4.55 9.27
N ARG A 102 -11.57 -5.86 9.16
CA ARG A 102 -12.52 -6.58 10.00
C ARG A 102 -12.18 -6.44 11.48
N ASN A 103 -10.93 -6.60 11.83
CA ASN A 103 -10.46 -6.47 13.21
C ASN A 103 -10.73 -5.06 13.74
N LEU A 104 -10.50 -4.05 12.94
CA LEU A 104 -10.79 -2.66 13.33
C LEU A 104 -12.27 -2.40 13.52
N MET A 105 -13.12 -3.11 12.78
CA MET A 105 -14.58 -2.98 12.87
C MET A 105 -15.19 -3.89 13.94
N GLY A 106 -14.39 -4.70 14.62
CA GLY A 106 -14.84 -5.63 15.64
C GLY A 106 -15.59 -6.84 15.11
N LEU A 107 -15.38 -7.20 13.86
CA LEU A 107 -16.04 -8.31 13.20
C LEU A 107 -15.26 -9.62 13.28
#